data_12b3c7aa65b688ad5c4036b53733b880
#
_entry.id   12b3c7aa65b688ad5c4036b53733b880
#
_cell.length_a   1.000
_cell.length_b   1.000
_cell.length_c   1.000
_cell.angle_alpha   90.00
_cell.angle_beta   90.00
_cell.angle_gamma   90.00
#
_symmetry.space_group_name_H-M   'P 1'
#
loop_
_entity.id
_entity.type
_entity.pdbx_description
1 polymer ?
#
loop_
_entity_poly.entity_id
_entity_poly.type
_entity_poly.pdbx_seq_one_letter_code
_entity_poly.pdbx_strand_id
1 'polypeptide(L)'
;NRFGDTPEGMVESAIEFAQIARDLNYHSLVFSMKASNVKVMVAAYRLLVERMNALGPDWNYPIHLGVTEAGGGEDGRIKSAVGIGSLLTDGIGDTLRVSLTEDAVREVPVAYRLSNPFQPSERSDDPVSFPEPELSYDPLKFSKRQGGLAMYYGVRLGWEQPGRVAVPDAGFYALQTEREAMGDMMPELSLGQLDAIEVDPRCDADLE
;
A
#
# COMPACT_ATOMS: atom_id res chain seq x y z
N ASN A 1 -1.46 -23.90 -11.99
CA ASN A 1 -0.58 -22.70 -11.93
C ASN A 1 -0.46 -21.96 -13.27
N ARG A 2 -1.61 -21.64 -13.92
CA ARG A 2 -1.62 -20.94 -15.22
C ARG A 2 -1.17 -19.48 -15.10
N PHE A 3 -1.53 -18.80 -13.99
CA PHE A 3 -1.33 -17.36 -13.80
C PHE A 3 -0.28 -17.01 -12.73
N GLY A 4 0.15 -17.97 -11.92
CA GLY A 4 1.05 -17.72 -10.79
C GLY A 4 0.40 -16.89 -9.67
N ASP A 5 1.25 -16.31 -8.83
CA ASP A 5 0.84 -15.42 -7.72
C ASP A 5 0.81 -13.95 -8.22
N THR A 6 -0.22 -13.64 -9.00
CA THR A 6 -0.40 -12.35 -9.67
C THR A 6 -1.81 -11.81 -9.45
N PRO A 7 -2.05 -10.49 -9.61
CA PRO A 7 -3.40 -9.92 -9.59
C PRO A 7 -4.36 -10.61 -10.56
N GLU A 8 -3.88 -10.94 -11.76
CA GLU A 8 -4.64 -11.65 -12.79
C GLU A 8 -5.04 -13.05 -12.31
N GLY A 9 -4.12 -13.77 -11.68
CA GLY A 9 -4.40 -15.11 -11.12
C GLY A 9 -5.45 -15.07 -10.02
N MET A 10 -5.42 -14.06 -9.16
CA MET A 10 -6.42 -13.84 -8.13
C MET A 10 -7.80 -13.58 -8.74
N VAL A 11 -7.86 -12.69 -9.73
CA VAL A 11 -9.14 -12.31 -10.38
C VAL A 11 -9.72 -13.46 -11.18
N GLU A 12 -8.93 -14.16 -11.99
CA GLU A 12 -9.41 -15.32 -12.75
C GLU A 12 -9.97 -16.41 -11.82
N SER A 13 -9.31 -16.66 -10.68
CA SER A 13 -9.84 -17.59 -9.68
C SER A 13 -11.19 -17.11 -9.10
N ALA A 14 -11.31 -15.82 -8.77
CA ALA A 14 -12.55 -15.26 -8.24
C ALA A 14 -13.71 -15.36 -9.24
N ILE A 15 -13.46 -15.03 -10.49
CA ILE A 15 -14.46 -15.11 -11.58
C ILE A 15 -14.87 -16.56 -11.86
N GLU A 16 -13.91 -17.51 -11.86
CA GLU A 16 -14.21 -18.93 -12.00
C GLU A 16 -15.15 -19.45 -10.90
N PHE A 17 -14.86 -19.14 -9.64
CA PHE A 17 -15.74 -19.53 -8.53
C PHE A 17 -17.12 -18.86 -8.62
N ALA A 18 -17.15 -17.59 -9.01
CA ALA A 18 -18.43 -16.88 -9.20
C ALA A 18 -19.27 -17.52 -10.33
N GLN A 19 -18.63 -17.92 -11.43
CA GLN A 19 -19.32 -18.61 -12.52
C GLN A 19 -19.92 -19.92 -12.04
N ILE A 20 -19.17 -20.74 -11.31
CA ILE A 20 -19.66 -22.00 -10.74
C ILE A 20 -20.87 -21.74 -9.81
N ALA A 21 -20.80 -20.72 -8.96
CA ALA A 21 -21.91 -20.37 -8.08
C ALA A 21 -23.16 -19.94 -8.89
N ARG A 22 -22.99 -19.14 -9.93
CA ARG A 22 -24.08 -18.71 -10.83
C ARG A 22 -24.70 -19.88 -11.57
N ASP A 23 -23.90 -20.83 -12.04
CA ASP A 23 -24.40 -22.05 -12.72
C ASP A 23 -25.25 -22.89 -11.76
N LEU A 24 -25.00 -22.79 -10.46
CA LEU A 24 -25.83 -23.40 -9.42
C LEU A 24 -26.96 -22.48 -8.93
N ASN A 25 -27.22 -21.37 -9.62
CA ASN A 25 -28.22 -20.36 -9.26
C ASN A 25 -27.99 -19.76 -7.85
N TYR A 26 -26.72 -19.61 -7.42
CA TYR A 26 -26.34 -19.01 -6.16
C TYR A 26 -25.69 -17.65 -6.41
N HIS A 27 -26.39 -16.58 -5.98
CA HIS A 27 -25.99 -15.19 -6.25
C HIS A 27 -25.58 -14.40 -5.00
N SER A 28 -25.66 -14.99 -3.81
CA SER A 28 -25.28 -14.32 -2.56
C SER A 28 -23.77 -14.38 -2.35
N LEU A 29 -23.02 -13.62 -3.16
CA LEU A 29 -21.56 -13.60 -3.18
C LEU A 29 -21.01 -12.28 -2.67
N VAL A 30 -19.84 -12.32 -2.05
CA VAL A 30 -19.01 -11.16 -1.69
C VAL A 30 -17.58 -11.48 -2.10
N PHE A 31 -16.95 -10.57 -2.81
CA PHE A 31 -15.55 -10.73 -3.19
C PHE A 31 -14.59 -10.09 -2.20
N SER A 32 -13.46 -10.75 -1.98
CA SER A 32 -12.38 -10.23 -1.16
C SER A 32 -11.02 -10.65 -1.72
N MET A 33 -10.29 -9.68 -2.30
CA MET A 33 -9.00 -9.88 -2.99
C MET A 33 -7.85 -9.47 -2.06
N LYS A 34 -7.80 -10.06 -0.86
CA LYS A 34 -6.82 -9.68 0.16
C LYS A 34 -5.43 -10.18 -0.18
N ALA A 35 -4.44 -9.32 -0.02
CA ALA A 35 -3.03 -9.67 -0.07
C ALA A 35 -2.24 -8.87 0.97
N SER A 36 -1.06 -9.38 1.35
CA SER A 36 -0.12 -8.67 2.21
C SER A 36 0.64 -7.57 1.45
N ASN A 37 0.85 -7.75 0.15
CA ASN A 37 1.40 -6.73 -0.72
C ASN A 37 0.28 -5.79 -1.18
N VAL A 38 0.33 -4.54 -0.71
CA VAL A 38 -0.68 -3.52 -1.00
C VAL A 38 -0.83 -3.23 -2.49
N LYS A 39 0.27 -3.21 -3.25
CA LYS A 39 0.23 -2.97 -4.69
C LYS A 39 -0.49 -4.07 -5.44
N VAL A 40 -0.20 -5.33 -5.09
CA VAL A 40 -0.89 -6.51 -5.64
C VAL A 40 -2.37 -6.48 -5.29
N MET A 41 -2.69 -6.17 -4.03
CA MET A 41 -4.07 -6.07 -3.56
C MET A 41 -4.87 -5.01 -4.34
N VAL A 42 -4.36 -3.78 -4.42
CA VAL A 42 -5.04 -2.68 -5.11
C VAL A 42 -5.23 -3.02 -6.59
N ALA A 43 -4.21 -3.56 -7.26
CA ALA A 43 -4.30 -3.99 -8.65
C ALA A 43 -5.35 -5.10 -8.84
N ALA A 44 -5.41 -6.08 -7.94
CA ALA A 44 -6.38 -7.17 -8.01
C ALA A 44 -7.83 -6.68 -7.86
N TYR A 45 -8.10 -5.77 -6.92
CA TYR A 45 -9.45 -5.21 -6.77
C TYR A 45 -9.88 -4.37 -7.98
N ARG A 46 -9.01 -3.52 -8.49
CA ARG A 46 -9.28 -2.70 -9.69
C ARG A 46 -9.55 -3.59 -10.90
N LEU A 47 -8.72 -4.59 -11.11
CA LEU A 47 -8.90 -5.55 -12.21
C LEU A 47 -10.19 -6.38 -12.03
N LEU A 48 -10.54 -6.77 -10.81
CA LEU A 48 -11.82 -7.46 -10.52
C LEU A 48 -13.01 -6.61 -10.95
N VAL A 49 -13.04 -5.33 -10.56
CA VAL A 49 -14.13 -4.41 -10.94
C VAL A 49 -14.20 -4.24 -12.45
N GLU A 50 -13.07 -4.07 -13.13
CA GLU A 50 -13.01 -4.00 -14.60
C GLU A 50 -13.61 -5.25 -15.24
N ARG A 51 -13.23 -6.44 -14.75
CA ARG A 51 -13.72 -7.73 -15.27
C ARG A 51 -15.23 -7.91 -14.99
N MET A 52 -15.71 -7.58 -13.79
CA MET A 52 -17.13 -7.65 -13.47
C MET A 52 -17.95 -6.71 -14.36
N ASN A 53 -17.49 -5.49 -14.58
CA ASN A 53 -18.14 -4.53 -15.47
C ASN A 53 -18.21 -5.06 -16.92
N ALA A 54 -17.14 -5.67 -17.40
CA ALA A 54 -17.11 -6.28 -18.75
C ALA A 54 -18.07 -7.47 -18.89
N LEU A 55 -18.34 -8.21 -17.82
CA LEU A 55 -19.29 -9.34 -17.79
C LEU A 55 -20.77 -8.88 -17.71
N GLY A 56 -21.01 -7.65 -17.29
CA GLY A 56 -22.32 -7.03 -17.27
C GLY A 56 -22.85 -6.68 -15.87
N PRO A 57 -23.98 -5.97 -15.80
CA PRO A 57 -24.50 -5.41 -14.54
C PRO A 57 -24.87 -6.48 -13.50
N ASP A 58 -25.22 -7.68 -13.94
CA ASP A 58 -25.55 -8.80 -13.05
C ASP A 58 -24.33 -9.37 -12.32
N TRP A 59 -23.11 -8.90 -12.66
CA TRP A 59 -21.86 -9.28 -12.01
C TRP A 59 -21.40 -8.28 -10.96
N ASN A 60 -22.16 -7.24 -10.71
CA ASN A 60 -21.82 -6.22 -9.72
C ASN A 60 -22.07 -6.74 -8.28
N TYR A 61 -21.18 -7.60 -7.82
CA TYR A 61 -21.20 -8.17 -6.48
C TYR A 61 -20.50 -7.27 -5.48
N PRO A 62 -20.95 -7.26 -4.19
CA PRO A 62 -20.29 -6.52 -3.13
C PRO A 62 -18.82 -6.90 -2.94
N ILE A 63 -18.02 -5.92 -2.54
CA ILE A 63 -16.58 -6.05 -2.35
C ILE A 63 -16.22 -5.78 -0.89
N HIS A 64 -15.50 -6.72 -0.27
CA HIS A 64 -14.96 -6.58 1.07
C HIS A 64 -13.47 -6.29 1.03
N LEU A 65 -13.07 -5.10 1.43
CA LEU A 65 -11.68 -4.66 1.43
C LEU A 65 -10.91 -5.13 2.65
N GLY A 66 -9.60 -5.36 2.48
CA GLY A 66 -8.70 -5.62 3.59
C GLY A 66 -7.27 -5.88 3.14
N VAL A 67 -6.32 -5.43 3.95
CA VAL A 67 -4.90 -5.77 3.81
C VAL A 67 -4.60 -6.90 4.78
N THR A 68 -4.04 -7.99 4.28
CA THR A 68 -3.63 -9.12 5.13
C THR A 68 -2.28 -8.81 5.77
N GLU A 69 -2.16 -9.10 7.07
CA GLU A 69 -0.91 -8.93 7.80
C GLU A 69 -0.32 -7.52 7.65
N ALA A 70 -1.14 -6.51 7.95
CA ALA A 70 -0.71 -5.12 7.83
C ALA A 70 0.43 -4.77 8.80
N GLY A 71 0.55 -5.50 9.90
CA GLY A 71 1.50 -5.22 10.97
C GLY A 71 0.86 -4.46 12.14
N GLY A 72 1.65 -4.03 13.09
CA GLY A 72 1.21 -3.28 14.26
C GLY A 72 1.59 -1.81 14.22
N GLY A 73 1.18 -1.07 15.25
CA GLY A 73 1.55 0.31 15.44
C GLY A 73 1.14 1.23 14.30
N GLU A 74 1.97 2.21 14.03
CA GLU A 74 1.73 3.21 12.99
C GLU A 74 1.86 2.61 11.58
N ASP A 75 2.84 1.76 11.34
CA ASP A 75 3.10 1.13 10.05
C ASP A 75 1.91 0.31 9.56
N GLY A 76 1.30 -0.49 10.44
CA GLY A 76 0.10 -1.26 10.10
C GLY A 76 -1.08 -0.35 9.73
N ARG A 77 -1.23 0.78 10.41
CA ARG A 77 -2.26 1.79 10.11
C ARG A 77 -2.01 2.47 8.77
N ILE A 78 -0.77 2.88 8.49
CA ILE A 78 -0.37 3.49 7.22
C ILE A 78 -0.57 2.50 6.08
N LYS A 79 -0.13 1.26 6.24
CA LYS A 79 -0.28 0.20 5.24
C LYS A 79 -1.76 -0.06 4.92
N SER A 80 -2.61 -0.12 5.95
CA SER A 80 -4.06 -0.25 5.79
C SER A 80 -4.67 0.97 5.10
N ALA A 81 -4.23 2.18 5.45
CA ALA A 81 -4.70 3.42 4.84
C ALA A 81 -4.33 3.49 3.35
N VAL A 82 -3.10 3.13 2.98
CA VAL A 82 -2.67 3.10 1.59
C VAL A 82 -3.48 2.07 0.78
N GLY A 83 -3.66 0.86 1.29
CA GLY A 83 -4.38 -0.20 0.57
C GLY A 83 -5.88 0.06 0.48
N ILE A 84 -6.55 0.18 1.62
CA ILE A 84 -8.00 0.35 1.70
C ILE A 84 -8.40 1.75 1.22
N GLY A 85 -7.69 2.79 1.67
CA GLY A 85 -7.99 4.17 1.31
C GLY A 85 -7.91 4.45 -0.19
N SER A 86 -6.91 3.89 -0.89
CA SER A 86 -6.81 4.01 -2.36
C SER A 86 -8.07 3.48 -3.05
N LEU A 87 -8.57 2.32 -2.63
CA LEU A 87 -9.75 1.71 -3.23
C LEU A 87 -11.03 2.47 -2.89
N LEU A 88 -11.17 2.94 -1.64
CA LEU A 88 -12.28 3.80 -1.26
C LEU A 88 -12.31 5.13 -2.05
N THR A 89 -11.13 5.68 -2.36
CA THR A 89 -11.00 6.89 -3.22
C THR A 89 -11.48 6.60 -4.65
N ASP A 90 -11.29 5.39 -5.14
CA ASP A 90 -11.78 4.93 -6.45
C ASP A 90 -13.31 4.61 -6.41
N GLY A 91 -13.95 4.70 -5.26
CA GLY A 91 -15.36 4.28 -5.06
C GLY A 91 -15.53 2.76 -4.97
N ILE A 92 -14.47 2.00 -4.71
CA ILE A 92 -14.48 0.55 -4.60
C ILE A 92 -14.51 0.14 -3.12
N GLY A 93 -15.48 -0.68 -2.75
CA GLY A 93 -15.58 -1.30 -1.44
C GLY A 93 -16.90 -1.00 -0.73
N ASP A 94 -17.58 -2.06 -0.28
CA ASP A 94 -18.85 -2.00 0.44
C ASP A 94 -18.65 -2.24 1.93
N THR A 95 -17.69 -3.08 2.28
CA THR A 95 -17.27 -3.35 3.66
C THR A 95 -15.75 -3.42 3.74
N LEU A 96 -15.20 -3.25 4.93
CA LEU A 96 -13.76 -3.33 5.12
C LEU A 96 -13.39 -4.02 6.44
N ARG A 97 -12.18 -4.58 6.47
CA ARG A 97 -11.52 -5.08 7.67
C ARG A 97 -10.11 -4.52 7.75
N VAL A 98 -9.78 -3.96 8.91
CA VAL A 98 -8.39 -3.70 9.30
C VAL A 98 -7.87 -4.94 10.03
N SER A 99 -6.64 -5.35 9.77
CA SER A 99 -5.98 -6.48 10.43
C SER A 99 -4.62 -6.03 10.94
N LEU A 100 -4.51 -5.87 12.26
CA LEU A 100 -3.30 -5.44 12.95
C LEU A 100 -2.77 -6.57 13.84
N THR A 101 -1.46 -6.53 14.16
CA THR A 101 -0.87 -7.39 15.20
C THR A 101 -1.06 -6.79 16.60
N GLU A 102 -2.29 -6.34 16.87
CA GLU A 102 -2.72 -5.73 18.13
C GLU A 102 -4.03 -6.37 18.60
N ASP A 103 -4.51 -6.00 19.79
CA ASP A 103 -5.83 -6.41 20.25
C ASP A 103 -6.90 -5.98 19.24
N ALA A 104 -7.82 -6.87 18.90
CA ALA A 104 -8.87 -6.64 17.89
C ALA A 104 -9.72 -5.39 18.15
N VAL A 105 -9.90 -5.01 19.42
CA VAL A 105 -10.60 -3.79 19.82
C VAL A 105 -9.95 -2.52 19.26
N ARG A 106 -8.65 -2.55 18.95
CA ARG A 106 -7.93 -1.42 18.35
C ARG A 106 -8.12 -1.29 16.84
N GLU A 107 -8.54 -2.35 16.18
CA GLU A 107 -8.81 -2.34 14.72
C GLU A 107 -10.05 -1.51 14.38
N VAL A 108 -11.08 -1.57 15.22
CA VAL A 108 -12.38 -0.90 14.98
C VAL A 108 -12.25 0.62 14.84
N PRO A 109 -11.57 1.37 15.73
CA PRO A 109 -11.37 2.80 15.55
C PRO A 109 -10.59 3.15 14.27
N VAL A 110 -9.62 2.32 13.88
CA VAL A 110 -8.85 2.51 12.64
C VAL A 110 -9.75 2.31 11.42
N ALA A 111 -10.58 1.27 11.42
CA ALA A 111 -11.54 1.02 10.35
C ALA A 111 -12.51 2.21 10.17
N TYR A 112 -13.05 2.75 11.26
CA TYR A 112 -13.90 3.95 11.20
C TYR A 112 -13.15 5.19 10.67
N ARG A 113 -11.92 5.42 11.10
CA ARG A 113 -11.12 6.54 10.59
C ARG A 113 -10.86 6.43 9.10
N LEU A 114 -10.69 5.21 8.57
CA LEU A 114 -10.50 4.97 7.16
C LEU A 114 -11.78 5.18 6.35
N SER A 115 -12.94 4.76 6.89
CA SER A 115 -14.21 4.82 6.18
C SER A 115 -14.91 6.18 6.26
N ASN A 116 -14.77 6.91 7.37
CA ASN A 116 -15.49 8.16 7.62
C ASN A 116 -15.36 9.22 6.50
N PRO A 117 -14.17 9.46 5.91
CA PRO A 117 -14.05 10.44 4.83
C PRO A 117 -14.89 10.10 3.57
N PHE A 118 -15.27 8.84 3.41
CA PHE A 118 -15.99 8.31 2.25
C PHE A 118 -17.47 8.04 2.54
N GLN A 119 -17.92 8.25 3.78
CA GLN A 119 -19.34 8.14 4.11
C GLN A 119 -20.12 9.24 3.38
N PRO A 120 -21.36 8.95 2.94
CA PRO A 120 -22.22 9.96 2.40
C PRO A 120 -22.37 11.09 3.44
N SER A 121 -21.68 12.19 3.25
CA SER A 121 -22.02 13.43 3.92
C SER A 121 -23.21 14.04 3.18
N GLU A 122 -23.95 14.93 3.82
CA GLU A 122 -24.89 15.83 3.12
C GLU A 122 -24.06 16.72 2.15
N ARG A 123 -23.56 16.09 1.07
CA ARG A 123 -22.88 16.81 0.01
C ARG A 123 -23.94 17.58 -0.73
N SER A 124 -23.68 18.85 -0.97
CA SER A 124 -24.42 19.62 -1.98
C SER A 124 -24.48 18.79 -3.26
N ASP A 125 -25.66 18.64 -3.85
CA ASP A 125 -25.88 17.93 -5.13
C ASP A 125 -25.19 18.62 -6.33
N ASP A 126 -24.32 19.58 -6.09
CA ASP A 126 -23.52 20.19 -7.12
C ASP A 126 -22.50 19.20 -7.66
N PRO A 127 -22.62 18.77 -8.92
CA PRO A 127 -21.66 17.88 -9.53
C PRO A 127 -20.30 18.61 -9.59
N VAL A 128 -19.39 18.25 -8.68
CA VAL A 128 -18.00 18.70 -8.78
C VAL A 128 -17.40 17.99 -9.98
N SER A 129 -17.45 18.66 -11.12
CA SER A 129 -16.74 18.21 -12.32
C SER A 129 -15.25 18.45 -12.10
N PHE A 130 -14.53 17.40 -11.75
CA PHE A 130 -13.08 17.42 -11.89
C PHE A 130 -12.77 17.17 -13.38
N PRO A 131 -11.98 18.06 -14.02
CA PRO A 131 -11.45 17.71 -15.33
C PRO A 131 -10.68 16.39 -15.18
N GLU A 132 -11.01 15.41 -16.03
CA GLU A 132 -10.21 14.17 -16.07
C GLU A 132 -8.76 14.57 -16.35
N PRO A 133 -7.83 14.25 -15.45
CA PRO A 133 -6.43 14.56 -15.70
C PRO A 133 -6.00 13.76 -16.94
N GLU A 134 -5.52 14.45 -17.97
CA GLU A 134 -4.81 13.79 -19.06
C GLU A 134 -3.53 13.18 -18.49
N LEU A 135 -3.63 11.92 -18.05
CA LEU A 135 -2.48 11.19 -17.59
C LEU A 135 -1.62 10.81 -18.80
N SER A 136 -0.39 11.29 -18.84
CA SER A 136 0.60 10.90 -19.86
C SER A 136 1.07 9.44 -19.74
N TYR A 137 0.51 8.69 -18.81
CA TYR A 137 0.83 7.29 -18.53
C TYR A 137 -0.44 6.52 -18.14
N ASP A 138 -0.42 5.21 -18.39
CA ASP A 138 -1.46 4.29 -17.94
C ASP A 138 -1.27 4.01 -16.43
N PRO A 139 -2.17 4.45 -15.53
CA PRO A 139 -2.03 4.23 -14.09
C PRO A 139 -2.12 2.75 -13.70
N LEU A 140 -2.61 1.89 -14.58
CA LEU A 140 -2.72 0.44 -14.37
C LEU A 140 -1.48 -0.31 -14.85
N LYS A 141 -0.62 0.33 -15.65
CA LYS A 141 0.64 -0.23 -16.12
C LYS A 141 1.82 0.40 -15.39
N PHE A 142 2.37 -0.33 -14.43
CA PHE A 142 3.61 0.07 -13.80
C PHE A 142 4.79 -0.15 -14.75
N SER A 143 5.40 0.93 -15.24
CA SER A 143 6.73 0.88 -15.83
C SER A 143 7.74 1.46 -14.84
N LYS A 144 8.75 0.66 -14.47
CA LYS A 144 9.83 1.15 -13.60
C LYS A 144 10.53 2.33 -14.28
N ARG A 145 10.50 3.46 -13.63
CA ARG A 145 11.17 4.66 -14.10
C ARG A 145 12.67 4.39 -14.23
N GLN A 146 13.24 4.65 -15.40
CA GLN A 146 14.69 4.63 -15.56
C GLN A 146 15.25 5.94 -15.00
N GLY A 147 15.76 5.87 -13.77
CA GLY A 147 16.48 6.98 -13.16
C GLY A 147 17.94 6.97 -13.59
N GLY A 148 18.54 8.14 -13.74
CA GLY A 148 20.00 8.26 -13.93
C GLY A 148 20.75 7.76 -12.69
N LEU A 149 21.97 7.28 -12.91
CA LEU A 149 22.90 6.99 -11.82
C LEU A 149 23.50 8.33 -11.32
N ALA A 150 23.33 8.62 -10.06
CA ALA A 150 23.99 9.75 -9.39
C ALA A 150 25.01 9.25 -8.37
N MET A 151 26.00 10.08 -8.10
CA MET A 151 26.97 9.85 -7.02
C MET A 151 26.78 10.93 -5.97
N TYR A 152 26.60 10.50 -4.72
CA TYR A 152 26.48 11.39 -3.58
C TYR A 152 27.46 10.93 -2.49
N TYR A 153 28.46 11.72 -2.19
CA TYR A 153 29.54 11.37 -1.24
C TYR A 153 30.13 9.96 -1.42
N GLY A 154 30.39 9.56 -2.67
CA GLY A 154 30.91 8.23 -2.97
C GLY A 154 29.89 7.11 -2.99
N VAL A 155 28.62 7.37 -2.63
CA VAL A 155 27.53 6.41 -2.65
C VAL A 155 26.79 6.49 -3.98
N ARG A 156 26.57 5.35 -4.61
CA ARG A 156 25.76 5.27 -5.85
C ARG A 156 24.29 5.33 -5.52
N LEU A 157 23.59 6.28 -6.12
CA LEU A 157 22.14 6.46 -6.03
C LEU A 157 21.53 6.30 -7.42
N GLY A 158 20.38 5.69 -7.49
CA GLY A 158 19.59 5.63 -8.72
C GLY A 158 19.27 4.22 -9.18
N TRP A 159 18.98 4.07 -10.45
CA TRP A 159 18.44 2.85 -11.02
C TRP A 159 19.28 1.61 -10.70
N GLU A 160 18.59 0.52 -10.34
CA GLU A 160 19.17 -0.78 -9.94
C GLU A 160 19.96 -0.77 -8.62
N GLN A 161 20.12 0.38 -7.99
CA GLN A 161 20.69 0.43 -6.65
C GLN A 161 19.61 0.15 -5.60
N PRO A 162 19.95 -0.49 -4.49
CA PRO A 162 19.03 -0.62 -3.35
C PRO A 162 18.62 0.77 -2.84
N GLY A 163 17.44 0.85 -2.25
CA GLY A 163 17.01 2.07 -1.56
C GLY A 163 18.03 2.50 -0.52
N ARG A 164 18.29 3.79 -0.42
CA ARG A 164 19.23 4.38 0.52
C ARG A 164 18.48 5.11 1.62
N VAL A 165 18.99 5.02 2.81
CA VAL A 165 18.42 5.70 3.99
C VAL A 165 19.36 6.86 4.36
N ALA A 166 18.83 8.08 4.29
CA ALA A 166 19.48 9.26 4.85
C ALA A 166 18.89 9.53 6.24
N VAL A 167 19.73 9.78 7.21
CA VAL A 167 19.33 10.19 8.55
C VAL A 167 19.93 11.55 8.89
N PRO A 168 19.21 12.42 9.61
CA PRO A 168 19.79 13.63 10.18
C PRO A 168 20.95 13.28 11.09
N ASP A 169 21.93 14.17 11.21
CA ASP A 169 23.10 13.98 12.06
C ASP A 169 22.72 13.65 13.52
N ALA A 170 21.77 14.38 14.09
CA ALA A 170 21.24 14.07 15.42
C ALA A 170 20.69 12.64 15.56
N GLY A 171 20.08 12.10 14.48
CA GLY A 171 19.61 10.73 14.43
C GLY A 171 20.76 9.72 14.39
N PHE A 172 21.85 10.04 13.71
CA PHE A 172 23.04 9.19 13.64
C PHE A 172 23.68 9.01 15.01
N TYR A 173 23.88 10.11 15.75
CA TYR A 173 24.44 10.03 17.09
C TYR A 173 23.52 9.30 18.08
N ALA A 174 22.20 9.45 17.97
CA ALA A 174 21.25 8.69 18.76
C ALA A 174 21.36 7.18 18.52
N LEU A 175 21.42 6.77 17.26
CA LEU A 175 21.58 5.35 16.89
C LEU A 175 22.94 4.78 17.36
N GLN A 176 24.00 5.58 17.30
CA GLN A 176 25.31 5.17 17.79
C GLN A 176 25.28 4.94 19.31
N THR A 177 24.66 5.85 20.06
CA THR A 177 24.51 5.73 21.51
C THR A 177 23.67 4.53 21.90
N GLU A 178 22.53 4.29 21.22
CA GLU A 178 21.71 3.11 21.45
C GLU A 178 22.47 1.81 21.16
N ARG A 179 23.25 1.77 20.09
CA ARG A 179 24.09 0.62 19.77
C ARG A 179 25.12 0.33 20.84
N GLU A 180 25.82 1.36 21.34
CA GLU A 180 26.78 1.20 22.44
C GLU A 180 26.13 0.72 23.73
N ALA A 181 24.88 1.15 24.00
CA ALA A 181 24.10 0.72 25.15
C ALA A 181 23.59 -0.73 25.06
N MET A 182 23.29 -1.20 23.84
CA MET A 182 22.76 -2.55 23.61
C MET A 182 23.84 -3.64 23.44
N GLY A 183 25.11 -3.25 23.21
CA GLY A 183 26.22 -4.16 23.05
C GLY A 183 25.98 -5.25 21.99
N ASP A 184 26.36 -6.49 22.30
CA ASP A 184 26.26 -7.62 21.37
C ASP A 184 24.83 -8.13 21.11
N MET A 185 23.81 -7.54 21.70
CA MET A 185 22.41 -7.96 21.53
C MET A 185 21.79 -7.54 20.19
N MET A 186 22.44 -6.65 19.43
CA MET A 186 22.04 -6.29 18.07
C MET A 186 23.22 -6.38 17.09
N PRO A 187 23.67 -7.58 16.72
CA PRO A 187 24.80 -7.76 15.80
C PRO A 187 24.53 -7.27 14.38
N GLU A 188 23.26 -7.05 14.01
CA GLU A 188 22.86 -6.75 12.64
C GLU A 188 22.72 -5.27 12.31
N LEU A 189 22.65 -4.37 13.30
CA LEU A 189 22.70 -2.92 13.09
C LEU A 189 24.16 -2.44 12.97
N SER A 190 24.81 -2.79 11.89
CA SER A 190 26.12 -2.21 11.58
C SER A 190 25.92 -0.79 11.04
N LEU A 191 26.74 0.16 11.48
CA LEU A 191 26.80 1.51 10.90
C LEU A 191 27.00 1.50 9.38
N GLY A 192 27.43 0.35 8.80
CA GLY A 192 27.49 0.13 7.35
C GLY A 192 26.15 0.03 6.65
N GLN A 193 25.02 0.03 7.37
CA GLN A 193 23.68 0.09 6.78
C GLN A 193 23.16 1.52 6.61
N LEU A 194 23.84 2.51 7.18
CA LEU A 194 23.54 3.91 6.91
C LEU A 194 24.23 4.36 5.63
N ASP A 195 23.43 4.79 4.68
CA ASP A 195 23.90 5.15 3.35
C ASP A 195 24.31 6.62 3.24
N ALA A 196 23.72 7.47 4.06
CA ALA A 196 24.02 8.90 4.10
C ALA A 196 23.62 9.52 5.45
N ILE A 197 24.34 10.57 5.85
CA ILE A 197 23.99 11.43 6.98
C ILE A 197 23.67 12.81 6.40
N GLU A 198 22.56 13.38 6.81
CA GLU A 198 22.18 14.74 6.45
C GLU A 198 22.92 15.70 7.40
N VAL A 199 23.84 16.48 6.85
CA VAL A 199 24.64 17.46 7.58
C VAL A 199 23.93 18.80 7.58
N ASP A 200 23.76 19.44 8.76
CA ASP A 200 23.28 20.81 8.84
C ASP A 200 24.43 21.79 8.60
N PRO A 201 24.44 22.48 7.44
CA PRO A 201 25.55 23.40 7.09
C PRO A 201 25.65 24.62 8.00
N ARG A 202 24.74 24.78 8.94
CA ARG A 202 24.78 25.84 9.96
C ARG A 202 25.52 25.41 11.23
N CYS A 203 25.91 24.16 11.33
CA CYS A 203 26.64 23.61 12.46
C CYS A 203 28.12 23.45 12.09
N ASP A 204 29.01 24.30 12.63
CA ASP A 204 30.45 24.26 12.33
C ASP A 204 31.11 22.92 12.74
N ALA A 205 30.46 22.14 13.63
CA ALA A 205 30.96 20.83 14.05
C ALA A 205 30.75 19.73 12.99
N ASP A 206 29.94 19.99 11.96
CA ASP A 206 29.62 19.02 10.91
C ASP A 206 30.60 19.13 9.70
N LEU A 207 31.53 20.08 9.73
CA LEU A 207 32.47 20.39 8.63
C LEU A 207 33.88 19.87 8.86
N GLU A 208 34.19 19.24 9.98
CA GLU A 208 35.47 18.58 10.27
C GLU A 208 35.29 17.03 10.19
#